data_c54fc0fcea92bd5d0f59a1ef10742a86
#
_entry.id   c54fc0fcea92bd5d0f59a1ef10742a86
#
_cell.length_a   1.000
_cell.length_b   1.000
_cell.length_c   1.000
_cell.angle_alpha   90.00
_cell.angle_beta   90.00
_cell.angle_gamma   90.00
#
_symmetry.space_group_name_H-M   'P 1'
#
loop_
_entity.id
_entity.type
_entity.pdbx_description
1 polymer ?
#
loop_
_entity_poly.entity_id
_entity_poly.type
_entity_poly.pdbx_seq_one_letter_code
_entity_poly.pdbx_strand_id
1 'polypeptide(L)'
;TNATNQPFNITNLFYWNNIMHDFSYQYGFDEPSGNFQRNNLGRGGFGFDFVFADAQDGSGSNNANFYTPVDGVNPRMQMFLFNGSPKLDGDADNGVIAHEYTHGISNRLTGGPNNVSCLNNGEQMGEGWSDYFALMVTTNWGTATVNDGPNPRPMGNYVLGLPTNGAGIRTYPYSTNF
;
A
#
# COMPACT_ATOMS: atom_id res chain seq x y z
N THR A 1 -3.13 18.76 0.25
CA THR A 1 -2.01 18.95 1.17
C THR A 1 -0.72 18.77 0.40
N ASN A 2 0.21 19.64 0.61
CA ASN A 2 1.53 19.55 0.03
C ASN A 2 2.53 19.05 1.10
N ALA A 3 3.78 18.90 0.73
CA ALA A 3 4.85 18.45 1.60
C ALA A 3 5.03 19.25 2.90
N THR A 4 4.40 20.41 3.03
CA THR A 4 4.51 21.27 4.23
C THR A 4 3.54 20.89 5.36
N ASN A 5 2.53 20.04 5.08
CA ASN A 5 1.57 19.60 6.10
C ASN A 5 1.96 18.25 6.73
N GLN A 6 3.17 18.19 7.25
CA GLN A 6 3.76 16.98 7.79
C GLN A 6 2.92 16.31 8.90
N PRO A 7 2.35 17.04 9.90
CA PRO A 7 1.53 16.39 10.92
C PRO A 7 0.30 15.66 10.36
N PHE A 8 -0.35 16.23 9.35
CA PHE A 8 -1.46 15.59 8.65
C PHE A 8 -0.99 14.32 7.92
N ASN A 9 0.11 14.43 7.18
CA ASN A 9 0.63 13.34 6.37
C ASN A 9 1.06 12.14 7.22
N ILE A 10 1.76 12.38 8.33
CA ILE A 10 2.11 11.35 9.32
C ILE A 10 0.85 10.68 9.89
N THR A 11 -0.17 11.48 10.24
CA THR A 11 -1.43 10.95 10.78
C THR A 11 -2.15 10.10 9.74
N ASN A 12 -2.18 10.53 8.47
CA ASN A 12 -2.79 9.77 7.39
C ASN A 12 -2.07 8.45 7.14
N LEU A 13 -0.73 8.47 7.10
CA LEU A 13 0.08 7.27 6.95
C LEU A 13 -0.16 6.28 8.09
N PHE A 14 -0.17 6.73 9.34
CA PHE A 14 -0.49 5.90 10.50
C PHE A 14 -1.91 5.31 10.40
N TYR A 15 -2.89 6.13 10.07
CA TYR A 15 -4.29 5.71 9.95
C TYR A 15 -4.45 4.62 8.89
N TRP A 16 -3.89 4.84 7.70
CA TRP A 16 -4.03 3.88 6.60
C TRP A 16 -3.27 2.57 6.83
N ASN A 17 -2.11 2.59 7.50
CA ASN A 17 -1.45 1.34 7.91
C ASN A 17 -2.34 0.51 8.83
N ASN A 18 -3.05 1.14 9.79
CA ASN A 18 -4.00 0.43 10.66
C ASN A 18 -5.24 -0.06 9.89
N ILE A 19 -5.78 0.73 8.97
CA ILE A 19 -6.90 0.29 8.11
C ILE A 19 -6.50 -0.94 7.28
N MET A 20 -5.31 -0.95 6.69
CA MET A 20 -4.82 -2.08 5.90
C MET A 20 -4.60 -3.31 6.78
N HIS A 21 -4.08 -3.15 7.99
CA HIS A 21 -3.98 -4.22 8.97
C HIS A 21 -5.35 -4.82 9.29
N ASP A 22 -6.31 -4.01 9.73
CA ASP A 22 -7.63 -4.47 10.17
C ASP A 22 -8.43 -5.10 9.03
N PHE A 23 -8.33 -4.51 7.83
CA PHE A 23 -8.95 -5.05 6.64
C PHE A 23 -8.37 -6.42 6.27
N SER A 24 -7.05 -6.53 6.13
CA SER A 24 -6.41 -7.78 5.72
C SER A 24 -6.53 -8.88 6.77
N TYR A 25 -6.56 -8.52 8.05
CA TYR A 25 -6.83 -9.44 9.16
C TYR A 25 -8.16 -10.18 8.99
N GLN A 26 -9.22 -9.49 8.60
CA GLN A 26 -10.54 -10.08 8.38
C GLN A 26 -10.55 -11.08 7.22
N TYR A 27 -9.61 -10.99 6.31
CA TYR A 27 -9.47 -11.87 5.15
C TYR A 27 -8.33 -12.90 5.27
N GLY A 28 -7.82 -13.10 6.48
CA GLY A 28 -6.90 -14.20 6.78
C GLY A 28 -5.43 -13.83 6.82
N PHE A 29 -5.06 -12.55 6.71
CA PHE A 29 -3.73 -12.12 7.03
C PHE A 29 -3.62 -11.84 8.53
N ASP A 30 -3.71 -12.92 9.29
CA ASP A 30 -3.72 -12.97 10.74
C ASP A 30 -2.36 -13.37 11.33
N GLU A 31 -2.31 -13.60 12.64
CA GLU A 31 -1.07 -13.89 13.36
C GLU A 31 -0.33 -15.14 12.81
N PRO A 32 -0.99 -16.30 12.58
CA PRO A 32 -0.33 -17.46 11.96
C PRO A 32 0.15 -17.21 10.54
N SER A 33 -0.46 -16.29 9.83
CA SER A 33 -0.10 -15.90 8.46
C SER A 33 1.06 -14.91 8.41
N GLY A 34 1.56 -14.45 9.58
CA GLY A 34 2.65 -13.50 9.70
C GLY A 34 2.22 -12.06 9.41
N ASN A 35 1.08 -11.63 9.99
CA ASN A 35 0.64 -10.24 9.89
C ASN A 35 1.58 -9.31 10.66
N PHE A 36 1.45 -8.00 10.42
CA PHE A 36 2.33 -6.99 10.97
C PHE A 36 1.74 -6.35 12.21
N GLN A 37 2.04 -6.90 13.39
CA GLN A 37 1.56 -6.34 14.64
C GLN A 37 2.53 -6.53 15.81
N ARG A 38 2.38 -5.68 16.82
CA ARG A 38 3.26 -5.71 17.97
C ARG A 38 3.03 -6.91 18.89
N ASN A 39 1.79 -7.34 19.06
CA ASN A 39 1.44 -8.39 20.02
C ASN A 39 0.44 -9.37 19.40
N ASN A 40 0.87 -10.60 19.23
CA ASN A 40 0.05 -11.66 18.63
C ASN A 40 -0.91 -12.32 19.64
N LEU A 41 -0.94 -11.85 20.88
CA LEU A 41 -1.88 -12.31 21.91
C LEU A 41 -1.91 -13.84 22.10
N GLY A 42 -0.82 -14.51 21.77
CA GLY A 42 -0.70 -15.99 21.86
C GLY A 42 -1.44 -16.74 20.74
N ARG A 43 -1.85 -16.09 19.65
CA ARG A 43 -2.62 -16.70 18.55
C ARG A 43 -1.76 -17.33 17.45
N GLY A 44 -0.46 -17.31 17.58
CA GLY A 44 0.50 -17.86 16.62
C GLY A 44 1.39 -16.78 15.99
N GLY A 45 2.26 -17.21 15.06
CA GLY A 45 3.25 -16.32 14.46
C GLY A 45 4.20 -15.68 15.47
N PHE A 46 5.04 -14.77 14.99
CA PHE A 46 5.90 -13.95 15.83
C PHE A 46 5.38 -12.52 15.88
N GLY A 47 5.28 -11.95 17.07
CA GLY A 47 4.96 -10.52 17.24
C GLY A 47 6.20 -9.62 17.19
N PHE A 48 6.01 -8.34 17.53
CA PHE A 48 7.01 -7.27 17.48
C PHE A 48 7.46 -6.89 16.06
N ASP A 49 6.70 -7.22 15.06
CA ASP A 49 6.97 -6.94 13.65
C ASP A 49 6.00 -5.94 13.01
N PHE A 50 5.52 -5.00 13.81
CA PHE A 50 4.72 -3.88 13.30
C PHE A 50 5.49 -3.05 12.27
N VAL A 51 4.76 -2.43 11.34
CA VAL A 51 5.35 -1.65 10.25
C VAL A 51 6.03 -0.38 10.78
N PHE A 52 7.30 -0.18 10.43
CA PHE A 52 7.94 1.13 10.50
C PHE A 52 7.55 1.90 9.23
N ALA A 53 6.68 2.88 9.37
CA ALA A 53 6.21 3.70 8.26
C ALA A 53 6.87 5.08 8.33
N ASP A 54 7.79 5.34 7.42
CA ASP A 54 8.59 6.56 7.35
C ASP A 54 7.95 7.57 6.40
N ALA A 55 7.38 8.62 6.99
CA ALA A 55 6.80 9.74 6.28
C ALA A 55 7.89 10.67 5.73
N GLN A 56 7.75 11.10 4.47
CA GLN A 56 8.68 12.02 3.82
C GLN A 56 10.15 11.58 3.93
N ASP A 57 10.38 10.28 3.74
CA ASP A 57 11.74 9.73 3.83
C ASP A 57 12.68 10.42 2.84
N GLY A 58 13.79 10.94 3.36
CA GLY A 58 14.76 11.72 2.58
C GLY A 58 15.68 10.88 1.70
N SER A 59 15.60 9.55 1.72
CA SER A 59 16.49 8.68 0.94
C SER A 59 16.06 8.53 -0.52
N GLY A 60 14.86 8.99 -0.91
CA GLY A 60 14.35 8.89 -2.26
C GLY A 60 13.37 10.01 -2.64
N SER A 61 12.85 9.93 -3.85
CA SER A 61 11.81 10.82 -4.38
C SER A 61 11.02 10.14 -5.50
N ASN A 62 9.79 10.63 -5.76
CA ASN A 62 8.91 10.17 -6.85
C ASN A 62 8.62 8.67 -6.80
N ASN A 63 8.57 8.10 -5.64
CA ASN A 63 8.33 6.68 -5.40
C ASN A 63 7.86 6.44 -3.96
N ALA A 64 7.58 5.18 -3.66
CA ALA A 64 7.45 4.60 -2.34
C ALA A 64 8.02 3.17 -2.39
N ASN A 65 8.20 2.52 -1.27
CA ASN A 65 8.57 1.11 -1.24
C ASN A 65 8.17 0.44 0.08
N PHE A 66 8.09 -0.89 0.04
CA PHE A 66 7.85 -1.72 1.21
C PHE A 66 8.89 -2.85 1.30
N TYR A 67 9.71 -2.82 2.34
CA TYR A 67 10.62 -3.90 2.67
C TYR A 67 9.90 -4.93 3.55
N THR A 68 9.88 -6.19 3.09
CA THR A 68 9.21 -7.30 3.78
C THR A 68 10.24 -8.30 4.28
N PRO A 69 10.59 -8.32 5.56
CA PRO A 69 11.40 -9.37 6.18
C PRO A 69 10.54 -10.58 6.57
N VAL A 70 11.17 -11.64 7.06
CA VAL A 70 10.47 -12.79 7.67
C VAL A 70 9.70 -12.39 8.91
N ASP A 71 8.73 -13.22 9.30
CA ASP A 71 7.91 -13.05 10.50
C ASP A 71 8.74 -12.82 11.76
N GLY A 72 8.29 -11.92 12.63
CA GLY A 72 9.01 -11.49 13.83
C GLY A 72 10.08 -10.41 13.60
N VAL A 73 10.26 -9.94 12.36
CA VAL A 73 11.16 -8.83 12.03
C VAL A 73 10.36 -7.68 11.44
N ASN A 74 10.59 -6.46 11.92
CA ASN A 74 9.82 -5.29 11.49
C ASN A 74 9.95 -5.00 10.00
N PRO A 75 8.85 -4.97 9.24
CA PRO A 75 8.83 -4.42 7.89
C PRO A 75 8.97 -2.90 7.91
N ARG A 76 9.34 -2.34 6.76
CA ARG A 76 9.53 -0.90 6.61
C ARG A 76 8.82 -0.40 5.36
N MET A 77 7.97 0.59 5.53
CA MET A 77 7.35 1.36 4.44
C MET A 77 8.02 2.73 4.36
N GLN A 78 8.57 3.08 3.22
CA GLN A 78 9.17 4.39 2.98
C GLN A 78 8.32 5.16 1.97
N MET A 79 7.81 6.31 2.40
CA MET A 79 6.99 7.19 1.57
C MET A 79 7.80 8.44 1.22
N PHE A 80 7.93 8.72 -0.07
CA PHE A 80 8.76 9.82 -0.55
C PHE A 80 7.94 11.01 -1.02
N LEU A 81 8.62 12.15 -1.13
CA LEU A 81 8.07 13.34 -1.79
C LEU A 81 8.15 13.21 -3.30
N PHE A 82 7.08 13.62 -3.98
CA PHE A 82 7.02 13.72 -5.43
C PHE A 82 7.40 15.13 -5.88
N ASN A 83 8.35 15.22 -6.82
CA ASN A 83 8.97 16.46 -7.27
C ASN A 83 8.09 17.19 -8.31
N GLY A 84 6.90 17.61 -7.91
CA GLY A 84 6.03 18.48 -8.68
C GLY A 84 6.16 19.95 -8.25
N SER A 85 5.34 20.80 -8.83
CA SER A 85 5.16 22.18 -8.37
C SER A 85 3.65 22.41 -8.12
N PRO A 86 3.20 22.40 -6.85
CA PRO A 86 3.97 22.15 -5.61
C PRO A 86 4.46 20.71 -5.48
N LYS A 87 5.43 20.45 -4.61
CA LYS A 87 5.78 19.09 -4.19
C LYS A 87 4.61 18.46 -3.48
N LEU A 88 4.29 17.21 -3.83
CA LEU A 88 3.23 16.43 -3.25
C LEU A 88 3.81 15.29 -2.40
N ASP A 89 3.07 14.89 -1.40
CA ASP A 89 3.51 13.93 -0.42
C ASP A 89 2.85 12.57 -0.66
N GLY A 90 3.65 11.52 -0.82
CA GLY A 90 3.15 10.15 -0.97
C GLY A 90 2.24 9.70 0.17
N ASP A 91 2.49 10.22 1.38
CA ASP A 91 1.68 9.94 2.57
C ASP A 91 0.22 10.43 2.48
N ALA A 92 -0.08 11.30 1.53
CA ALA A 92 -1.43 11.80 1.30
C ALA A 92 -2.17 11.08 0.15
N ASP A 93 -1.51 10.13 -0.51
CA ASP A 93 -2.13 9.25 -1.51
C ASP A 93 -2.46 7.89 -0.91
N ASN A 94 -3.71 7.71 -0.54
CA ASN A 94 -4.17 6.49 0.12
C ASN A 94 -4.00 5.24 -0.76
N GLY A 95 -4.08 5.40 -2.07
CA GLY A 95 -3.84 4.32 -3.03
C GLY A 95 -2.39 3.85 -2.98
N VAL A 96 -1.43 4.77 -2.90
CA VAL A 96 0.00 4.42 -2.77
C VAL A 96 0.27 3.74 -1.44
N ILE A 97 -0.27 4.24 -0.32
CA ILE A 97 -0.09 3.60 1.00
C ILE A 97 -0.62 2.16 1.00
N ALA A 98 -1.84 1.95 0.46
CA ALA A 98 -2.45 0.63 0.38
C ALA A 98 -1.67 -0.30 -0.56
N HIS A 99 -1.15 0.21 -1.66
CA HIS A 99 -0.27 -0.51 -2.58
C HIS A 99 0.98 -1.04 -1.88
N GLU A 100 1.69 -0.16 -1.18
CA GLU A 100 2.91 -0.53 -0.45
C GLU A 100 2.65 -1.57 0.65
N TYR A 101 1.58 -1.38 1.42
CA TYR A 101 1.20 -2.36 2.45
C TYR A 101 0.91 -3.74 1.84
N THR A 102 0.30 -3.76 0.66
CA THR A 102 -0.04 -5.02 -0.04
C THR A 102 1.18 -5.78 -0.54
N HIS A 103 2.29 -5.11 -0.87
CA HIS A 103 3.57 -5.79 -1.09
C HIS A 103 3.98 -6.64 0.12
N GLY A 104 3.81 -6.10 1.33
CA GLY A 104 4.05 -6.85 2.56
C GLY A 104 3.18 -8.10 2.66
N ILE A 105 1.87 -7.94 2.43
CA ILE A 105 0.91 -9.05 2.47
C ILE A 105 1.28 -10.14 1.45
N SER A 106 1.46 -9.76 0.20
CA SER A 106 1.74 -10.72 -0.89
C SER A 106 3.06 -11.46 -0.70
N ASN A 107 4.10 -10.78 -0.22
CA ASN A 107 5.38 -11.39 0.09
C ASN A 107 5.29 -12.41 1.24
N ARG A 108 4.50 -12.11 2.29
CA ARG A 108 4.31 -13.03 3.42
C ARG A 108 3.42 -14.24 3.07
N LEU A 109 2.41 -14.04 2.20
CA LEU A 109 1.46 -15.10 1.88
C LEU A 109 1.96 -16.06 0.78
N THR A 110 2.69 -15.59 -0.23
CA THR A 110 3.03 -16.41 -1.40
C THR A 110 3.94 -17.58 -1.07
N GLY A 111 4.96 -17.36 -0.26
CA GLY A 111 5.88 -18.44 0.19
C GLY A 111 5.73 -18.81 1.65
N GLY A 112 4.78 -18.18 2.34
CA GLY A 112 4.62 -18.25 3.78
C GLY A 112 5.48 -17.24 4.54
N PRO A 113 5.18 -16.99 5.83
CA PRO A 113 5.76 -15.90 6.60
C PRO A 113 7.28 -15.98 6.79
N ASN A 114 7.86 -17.16 6.57
CA ASN A 114 9.31 -17.39 6.69
C ASN A 114 10.03 -17.47 5.34
N ASN A 115 9.32 -17.30 4.20
CA ASN A 115 9.91 -17.33 2.86
C ASN A 115 9.36 -16.19 1.98
N VAL A 116 9.79 -14.99 2.28
CA VAL A 116 9.26 -13.72 1.72
C VAL A 116 9.85 -13.37 0.33
N SER A 117 10.69 -14.21 -0.23
CA SER A 117 11.36 -13.96 -1.52
C SER A 117 10.72 -14.69 -2.71
N CYS A 118 9.60 -15.40 -2.51
CA CYS A 118 8.97 -16.20 -3.56
C CYS A 118 8.48 -15.38 -4.77
N LEU A 119 8.16 -14.09 -4.57
CA LEU A 119 7.79 -13.18 -5.66
C LEU A 119 8.99 -12.53 -6.35
N ASN A 120 10.22 -12.82 -5.91
CA ASN A 120 11.41 -12.23 -6.53
C ASN A 120 11.82 -13.01 -7.80
N ASN A 121 10.99 -12.92 -8.83
CA ASN A 121 11.20 -13.54 -10.14
C ASN A 121 10.62 -12.65 -11.24
N GLY A 122 10.97 -12.92 -12.50
CA GLY A 122 10.55 -12.11 -13.65
C GLY A 122 9.06 -12.18 -14.01
N GLU A 123 8.32 -13.15 -13.47
CA GLU A 123 6.89 -13.37 -13.75
C GLU A 123 5.99 -13.00 -12.57
N GLN A 124 6.57 -12.40 -11.53
CA GLN A 124 5.85 -12.05 -10.31
C GLN A 124 4.76 -11.00 -10.57
N MET A 125 3.67 -11.07 -9.84
CA MET A 125 2.50 -10.20 -9.98
C MET A 125 2.32 -9.23 -8.81
N GLY A 126 3.35 -9.02 -8.00
CA GLY A 126 3.27 -8.21 -6.77
C GLY A 126 2.74 -6.80 -7.00
N GLU A 127 3.18 -6.14 -8.08
CA GLU A 127 2.69 -4.80 -8.47
C GLU A 127 1.20 -4.80 -8.81
N GLY A 128 0.76 -5.74 -9.65
CA GLY A 128 -0.64 -5.83 -10.06
C GLY A 128 -1.57 -6.20 -8.91
N TRP A 129 -1.14 -7.07 -8.01
CA TRP A 129 -1.90 -7.39 -6.79
C TRP A 129 -1.98 -6.20 -5.84
N SER A 130 -0.89 -5.45 -5.68
CA SER A 130 -0.86 -4.24 -4.87
C SER A 130 -1.82 -3.18 -5.42
N ASP A 131 -1.82 -2.94 -6.73
CA ASP A 131 -2.77 -2.04 -7.37
C ASP A 131 -4.22 -2.52 -7.21
N TYR A 132 -4.47 -3.81 -7.37
CA TYR A 132 -5.82 -4.37 -7.19
C TYR A 132 -6.36 -4.09 -5.78
N PHE A 133 -5.57 -4.42 -4.75
CA PHE A 133 -5.98 -4.17 -3.37
C PHE A 133 -6.15 -2.67 -3.09
N ALA A 134 -5.24 -1.84 -3.57
CA ALA A 134 -5.33 -0.39 -3.42
C ALA A 134 -6.62 0.17 -4.03
N LEU A 135 -6.96 -0.24 -5.25
CA LEU A 135 -8.21 0.17 -5.91
C LEU A 135 -9.44 -0.36 -5.17
N MET A 136 -9.38 -1.58 -4.65
CA MET A 136 -10.49 -2.18 -3.92
C MET A 136 -10.76 -1.45 -2.60
N VAL A 137 -9.75 -1.21 -1.77
CA VAL A 137 -9.94 -0.56 -0.46
C VAL A 137 -10.23 0.93 -0.56
N THR A 138 -9.85 1.59 -1.66
CA THR A 138 -10.17 3.00 -1.92
C THR A 138 -11.46 3.21 -2.70
N THR A 139 -12.17 2.14 -3.09
CA THR A 139 -13.47 2.24 -3.75
C THR A 139 -14.55 2.68 -2.76
N ASN A 140 -15.35 3.67 -3.14
CA ASN A 140 -16.55 4.02 -2.39
C ASN A 140 -17.67 3.00 -2.66
N TRP A 141 -17.68 1.93 -1.90
CA TRP A 141 -18.68 0.85 -2.03
C TRP A 141 -20.12 1.29 -1.76
N GLY A 142 -20.33 2.44 -1.11
CA GLY A 142 -21.65 3.02 -0.91
C GLY A 142 -22.29 3.54 -2.21
N THR A 143 -21.49 3.79 -3.25
CA THR A 143 -21.95 4.32 -4.54
C THR A 143 -21.53 3.46 -5.74
N ALA A 144 -20.57 2.55 -5.56
CA ALA A 144 -20.08 1.69 -6.62
C ALA A 144 -21.14 0.70 -7.10
N THR A 145 -21.17 0.44 -8.39
CA THR A 145 -22.08 -0.48 -9.05
C THR A 145 -21.34 -1.47 -9.94
N VAL A 146 -22.02 -2.55 -10.32
CA VAL A 146 -21.48 -3.55 -11.26
C VAL A 146 -21.19 -2.98 -12.67
N ASN A 147 -21.70 -1.80 -12.96
CA ASN A 147 -21.52 -1.12 -14.25
C ASN A 147 -20.32 -0.17 -14.28
N ASP A 148 -19.57 -0.03 -13.17
CA ASP A 148 -18.46 0.92 -13.09
C ASP A 148 -17.16 0.39 -13.69
N GLY A 149 -17.10 -0.89 -14.07
CA GLY A 149 -15.92 -1.49 -14.68
C GLY A 149 -15.34 -0.73 -15.87
N PRO A 150 -16.14 -0.18 -16.81
CA PRO A 150 -15.62 0.65 -17.91
C PRO A 150 -15.06 2.01 -17.50
N ASN A 151 -15.35 2.47 -16.27
CA ASN A 151 -14.87 3.76 -15.79
C ASN A 151 -13.39 3.66 -15.40
N PRO A 152 -12.48 4.43 -16.03
CA PRO A 152 -11.06 4.34 -15.74
C PRO A 152 -10.73 4.64 -14.27
N ARG A 153 -9.92 3.78 -13.67
CA ARG A 153 -9.41 3.91 -12.30
C ARG A 153 -7.89 4.03 -12.32
N PRO A 154 -7.34 5.24 -12.22
CA PRO A 154 -5.90 5.46 -12.21
C PRO A 154 -5.32 5.22 -10.81
N MET A 155 -4.02 4.89 -10.77
CA MET A 155 -3.21 4.83 -9.56
C MET A 155 -2.34 6.08 -9.44
N GLY A 156 -2.22 6.64 -8.22
CA GLY A 156 -1.25 7.69 -7.92
C GLY A 156 -1.52 9.04 -8.58
N ASN A 157 -2.76 9.37 -8.93
CA ASN A 157 -3.08 10.68 -9.52
C ASN A 157 -2.73 11.84 -8.60
N TYR A 158 -2.96 11.67 -7.29
CA TYR A 158 -2.67 12.73 -6.34
C TYR A 158 -1.18 13.07 -6.33
N VAL A 159 -0.30 12.09 -6.22
CA VAL A 159 1.15 12.31 -6.14
C VAL A 159 1.74 12.92 -7.42
N LEU A 160 1.05 12.75 -8.55
CA LEU A 160 1.43 13.37 -9.82
C LEU A 160 0.77 14.76 -10.05
N GLY A 161 -0.09 15.21 -9.14
CA GLY A 161 -0.85 16.45 -9.31
C GLY A 161 -1.86 16.39 -10.45
N LEU A 162 -2.32 15.19 -10.81
CA LEU A 162 -3.29 14.96 -11.86
C LEU A 162 -4.72 15.03 -11.32
N PRO A 163 -5.71 15.37 -12.16
CA PRO A 163 -7.12 15.27 -11.79
C PRO A 163 -7.53 13.81 -11.57
N THR A 164 -8.65 13.57 -10.90
CA THR A 164 -9.13 12.22 -10.55
C THR A 164 -9.32 11.28 -11.74
N ASN A 165 -9.52 11.83 -12.94
CA ASN A 165 -9.62 11.11 -14.20
C ASN A 165 -8.33 11.15 -15.04
N GLY A 166 -7.19 11.53 -14.45
CA GLY A 166 -5.89 11.52 -15.12
C GLY A 166 -5.38 10.11 -15.40
N ALA A 167 -4.24 10.01 -16.07
CA ALA A 167 -3.67 8.72 -16.47
C ALA A 167 -3.08 7.89 -15.32
N GLY A 168 -2.66 8.56 -14.22
CA GLY A 168 -1.95 7.91 -13.12
C GLY A 168 -0.49 7.60 -13.42
N ILE A 169 0.12 6.76 -12.58
CA ILE A 169 1.52 6.33 -12.70
C ILE A 169 1.70 5.12 -13.62
N ARG A 170 0.62 4.45 -13.99
CA ARG A 170 0.67 3.32 -14.92
C ARG A 170 0.52 3.80 -16.37
N THR A 171 0.94 2.99 -17.33
CA THR A 171 0.80 3.31 -18.76
C THR A 171 -0.66 3.57 -19.15
N TYR A 172 -1.56 2.81 -18.54
CA TYR A 172 -3.01 2.96 -18.69
C TYR A 172 -3.72 2.85 -17.35
N PRO A 173 -4.82 3.57 -17.11
CA PRO A 173 -5.65 3.36 -15.94
C PRO A 173 -6.35 1.99 -16.04
N TYR A 174 -6.69 1.42 -14.88
CA TYR A 174 -7.45 0.18 -14.84
C TYR A 174 -8.89 0.39 -15.32
N SER A 175 -9.35 -0.47 -16.22
CA SER A 175 -10.70 -0.43 -16.80
C SER A 175 -11.02 -1.79 -17.42
N THR A 176 -12.31 -2.12 -17.56
CA THR A 176 -12.77 -3.25 -18.39
C THR A 176 -13.00 -2.84 -19.86
N ASN A 177 -12.77 -1.59 -20.20
CA ASN A 177 -12.85 -1.07 -21.55
C ASN A 177 -11.44 -1.03 -22.15
N PHE A 178 -11.12 -2.01 -23.01
CA PHE A 178 -9.82 -2.18 -23.65
C PHE A 178 -9.79 -1.49 -25.03
#